data_15891d7c78f00c01d67b99c1eddae722
#
_entry.id   15891d7c78f00c01d67b99c1eddae722
#
_cell.length_a   1.000
_cell.length_b   1.000
_cell.length_c   1.000
_cell.angle_alpha   90.00
_cell.angle_beta   90.00
_cell.angle_gamma   90.00
#
_symmetry.space_group_name_H-M   'P 1'
#
loop_
_entity.id
_entity.type
_entity.pdbx_description
1 polymer ?
#
loop_
_entity_poly.entity_id
_entity_poly.type
_entity_poly.pdbx_seq_one_letter_code
_entity_poly.pdbx_strand_id
1 'polypeptide(L)'
;MSALLAAVWLLIAAGVGHGQSTPPNIIFIIADDLGWNDLSFHGSDQIPTPNIDALAYNGIILNSHYVMPTCTPSRASLLTGKYPIRLGMQGAPLNPTIKGGLPEGKILPQYLKDLGYVTRAIGKWHLGFHKKELTPTYRGFDSHLGYWNGHVGYYDIILDYGDIGAGYDMHSNMTTAWEFAGRYATDVFTEEAERLILQHDVQRPLFLYLAHQAVHAGDAAKWLDAPQHVINKFLYISDPNRRVLAGVLWKLDESVGRVVAALEKRGMLENSIIVFVSDNGAPSDGMDQPNWSSNYPHRGLKGSLWEGGVRGAALVWSPLLQSAPRVSNQLMHISDWLPTLYTAAGGNLTDIPSDLDGMNTWDALATASDWPRTEVLINRNDDDGTAAIRVGDWKLVKGPASSNGYYGASGAEDPRYTPQYDPQQVVNSLAGRAVASVLEATSTSEDMLRLRAEATVSCLNRPEEPACVPQTENGACVFNVVLDPCEGATSDNSSDVLDTLLERLEALSDPMLPVQENPVEPELVRPSRWNNTWVPWTDCIADPTYIACNVVT
;
A
#
# COMPACT_ATOMS: atom_id res chain seq x y z
N MET A 1 -68.73 -14.30 -50.47
CA MET A 1 -67.51 -15.14 -50.48
C MET A 1 -66.39 -14.28 -49.98
N SER A 2 -66.11 -14.37 -48.71
CA SER A 2 -65.16 -13.53 -47.98
C SER A 2 -63.92 -14.38 -47.65
N ALA A 3 -62.75 -13.96 -48.11
CA ALA A 3 -61.49 -14.56 -47.77
C ALA A 3 -60.85 -13.82 -46.59
N LEU A 4 -60.70 -14.50 -45.45
CA LEU A 4 -59.93 -14.03 -44.27
C LEU A 4 -58.46 -14.20 -44.57
N LEU A 5 -57.70 -13.10 -44.52
CA LEU A 5 -56.26 -13.08 -44.43
C LEU A 5 -55.86 -13.09 -42.96
N ALA A 6 -55.28 -14.15 -42.47
CA ALA A 6 -54.65 -14.28 -41.17
C ALA A 6 -53.19 -13.79 -41.26
N ALA A 7 -52.90 -12.65 -40.68
CA ALA A 7 -51.51 -12.14 -40.50
C ALA A 7 -50.88 -12.81 -39.26
N VAL A 8 -49.88 -13.67 -39.49
CA VAL A 8 -49.03 -14.24 -38.42
C VAL A 8 -47.94 -13.22 -38.08
N TRP A 9 -48.01 -12.64 -36.91
CA TRP A 9 -46.91 -11.85 -36.34
C TRP A 9 -45.89 -12.83 -35.69
N LEU A 10 -44.74 -13.04 -36.33
CA LEU A 10 -43.57 -13.64 -35.69
C LEU A 10 -42.99 -12.58 -34.73
N LEU A 11 -43.17 -12.76 -33.43
CA LEU A 11 -42.43 -12.08 -32.37
C LEU A 11 -41.03 -12.69 -32.36
N ILE A 12 -40.07 -12.03 -32.98
CA ILE A 12 -38.63 -12.30 -32.74
C ILE A 12 -38.35 -11.73 -31.35
N ALA A 13 -38.37 -12.56 -30.32
CA ALA A 13 -37.76 -12.25 -29.04
C ALA A 13 -36.25 -12.19 -29.25
N ALA A 14 -35.74 -10.98 -29.51
CA ALA A 14 -34.32 -10.72 -29.34
C ALA A 14 -34.00 -10.88 -27.85
N GLY A 15 -33.49 -12.05 -27.49
CA GLY A 15 -32.86 -12.24 -26.19
C GLY A 15 -31.74 -11.22 -26.07
N VAL A 16 -31.94 -10.19 -25.26
CA VAL A 16 -30.86 -9.37 -24.76
C VAL A 16 -30.02 -10.31 -23.91
N GLY A 17 -29.02 -10.93 -24.53
CA GLY A 17 -27.95 -11.58 -23.81
C GLY A 17 -27.36 -10.48 -22.93
N HIS A 18 -27.49 -10.61 -21.61
CA HIS A 18 -26.63 -9.91 -20.67
C HIS A 18 -25.21 -10.39 -21.01
N GLY A 19 -24.51 -9.64 -21.87
CA GLY A 19 -23.08 -9.82 -22.03
C GLY A 19 -22.49 -9.70 -20.63
N GLN A 20 -21.86 -10.77 -20.14
CA GLN A 20 -21.05 -10.68 -18.94
C GLN A 20 -20.10 -9.51 -19.20
N SER A 21 -20.25 -8.42 -18.42
CA SER A 21 -19.27 -7.34 -18.43
C SER A 21 -17.90 -7.95 -18.15
N THR A 22 -16.92 -7.65 -18.97
CA THR A 22 -15.54 -8.11 -18.73
C THR A 22 -15.12 -7.67 -17.33
N PRO A 23 -14.52 -8.57 -16.51
CA PRO A 23 -14.03 -8.18 -15.19
C PRO A 23 -13.12 -6.94 -15.28
N PRO A 24 -13.18 -6.02 -14.32
CA PRO A 24 -12.39 -4.78 -14.36
C PRO A 24 -10.90 -5.05 -14.24
N ASN A 25 -10.07 -4.23 -14.87
CA ASN A 25 -8.65 -4.22 -14.58
C ASN A 25 -8.43 -3.72 -13.15
N ILE A 26 -7.46 -4.28 -12.47
CA ILE A 26 -7.12 -3.92 -11.08
C ILE A 26 -5.67 -3.42 -11.07
N ILE A 27 -5.49 -2.16 -10.72
CA ILE A 27 -4.17 -1.53 -10.59
C ILE A 27 -3.98 -1.21 -9.12
N PHE A 28 -3.11 -1.95 -8.45
CA PHE A 28 -2.82 -1.78 -7.02
C PHE A 28 -1.46 -1.13 -6.85
N ILE A 29 -1.45 0.13 -6.45
CA ILE A 29 -0.23 0.95 -6.29
C ILE A 29 0.08 1.07 -4.81
N ILE A 30 1.30 0.69 -4.43
CA ILE A 30 1.79 0.77 -3.05
C ILE A 30 2.94 1.77 -2.99
N ALA A 31 2.80 2.76 -2.12
CA ALA A 31 3.90 3.59 -1.66
C ALA A 31 4.52 2.97 -0.40
N ASP A 32 5.83 3.00 -0.29
CA ASP A 32 6.59 2.43 0.82
C ASP A 32 6.96 3.54 1.81
N ASP A 33 6.63 3.36 3.09
CA ASP A 33 6.97 4.32 4.17
C ASP A 33 6.39 5.73 3.99
N LEU A 34 5.26 5.89 3.31
CA LEU A 34 4.66 7.20 3.05
C LEU A 34 3.85 7.70 4.24
N GLY A 35 4.22 8.87 4.76
CA GLY A 35 3.52 9.51 5.86
C GLY A 35 2.19 10.15 5.45
N TRP A 36 1.28 10.24 6.41
CA TRP A 36 -0.06 10.80 6.24
C TRP A 36 -0.06 12.21 5.63
N ASN A 37 0.80 13.09 6.15
CA ASN A 37 0.85 14.51 5.78
C ASN A 37 1.64 14.79 4.49
N ASP A 38 2.14 13.77 3.82
CA ASP A 38 2.89 13.95 2.58
C ASP A 38 2.01 14.02 1.34
N LEU A 39 0.74 13.66 1.49
CA LEU A 39 -0.25 13.76 0.42
C LEU A 39 -1.08 15.03 0.56
N SER A 40 -1.15 15.82 -0.50
CA SER A 40 -1.83 17.11 -0.47
C SER A 40 -3.34 17.01 -0.23
N PHE A 41 -3.99 15.90 -0.57
CA PHE A 41 -5.40 15.68 -0.25
C PHE A 41 -5.67 15.51 1.26
N HIS A 42 -4.67 15.24 2.09
CA HIS A 42 -4.77 15.23 3.56
C HIS A 42 -4.54 16.60 4.21
N GLY A 43 -4.43 17.66 3.43
CA GLY A 43 -4.39 19.04 3.93
C GLY A 43 -3.02 19.72 3.91
N SER A 44 -1.94 19.06 3.55
CA SER A 44 -0.61 19.67 3.43
C SER A 44 -0.45 20.46 2.13
N ASP A 45 0.07 21.68 2.22
CA ASP A 45 0.44 22.51 1.05
C ASP A 45 1.89 22.31 0.63
N GLN A 46 2.69 21.57 1.44
CA GLN A 46 4.13 21.56 1.30
C GLN A 46 4.61 20.80 0.05
N ILE A 47 4.02 19.64 -0.24
CA ILE A 47 4.42 18.81 -1.38
C ILE A 47 3.18 18.55 -2.24
N PRO A 48 3.06 19.15 -3.43
CA PRO A 48 1.93 18.89 -4.30
C PRO A 48 1.95 17.45 -4.85
N THR A 49 0.78 16.78 -4.82
CA THR A 49 0.56 15.44 -5.38
C THR A 49 -0.62 15.41 -6.36
N PRO A 50 -0.59 16.23 -7.43
CA PRO A 50 -1.78 16.50 -8.24
C PRO A 50 -2.33 15.29 -9.00
N ASN A 51 -1.52 14.28 -9.32
CA ASN A 51 -1.98 13.07 -9.99
C ASN A 51 -2.68 12.11 -9.01
N ILE A 52 -2.14 11.95 -7.81
CA ILE A 52 -2.75 11.17 -6.73
C ILE A 52 -4.05 11.85 -6.29
N ASP A 53 -4.04 13.19 -6.13
CA ASP A 53 -5.21 13.99 -5.78
C ASP A 53 -6.34 13.88 -6.81
N ALA A 54 -6.01 13.74 -8.10
CA ALA A 54 -7.01 13.57 -9.14
C ALA A 54 -7.82 12.27 -8.96
N LEU A 55 -7.16 11.19 -8.52
CA LEU A 55 -7.84 9.94 -8.16
C LEU A 55 -8.61 10.10 -6.85
N ALA A 56 -8.03 10.77 -5.84
CA ALA A 56 -8.64 11.00 -4.54
C ALA A 56 -9.97 11.75 -4.65
N TYR A 57 -9.98 12.87 -5.37
CA TYR A 57 -11.16 13.74 -5.47
C TYR A 57 -12.21 13.30 -6.49
N ASN A 58 -11.93 12.30 -7.31
CA ASN A 58 -12.90 11.68 -8.19
C ASN A 58 -13.17 10.21 -7.80
N GLY A 59 -12.64 9.78 -6.67
CA GLY A 59 -12.79 8.46 -6.08
C GLY A 59 -13.27 8.51 -4.64
N ILE A 60 -12.75 7.61 -3.80
CA ILE A 60 -13.04 7.55 -2.37
C ILE A 60 -11.73 7.65 -1.60
N ILE A 61 -11.61 8.67 -0.75
CA ILE A 61 -10.52 8.81 0.21
C ILE A 61 -10.87 7.97 1.44
N LEU A 62 -9.98 7.05 1.83
CA LEU A 62 -10.21 6.11 2.94
C LEU A 62 -9.51 6.61 4.21
N ASN A 63 -10.18 7.48 4.97
CA ASN A 63 -9.61 8.13 6.15
C ASN A 63 -9.38 7.21 7.36
N SER A 64 -9.95 6.00 7.35
CA SER A 64 -9.78 5.02 8.43
C SER A 64 -9.28 3.68 7.88
N HIS A 65 -8.31 3.74 6.95
CA HIS A 65 -7.61 2.58 6.43
C HIS A 65 -6.44 2.22 7.34
N TYR A 66 -6.44 0.99 7.87
CA TYR A 66 -5.41 0.49 8.77
C TYR A 66 -4.48 -0.48 8.04
N VAL A 67 -3.19 -0.31 8.32
CA VAL A 67 -2.10 -1.15 7.82
C VAL A 67 -1.32 -1.73 9.00
N MET A 68 -0.36 -2.59 8.73
CA MET A 68 0.52 -3.09 9.79
C MET A 68 1.64 -2.08 10.09
N PRO A 69 2.27 -2.20 11.26
CA PRO A 69 3.34 -1.28 11.66
C PRO A 69 4.55 -1.24 10.72
N THR A 70 4.75 -2.32 9.93
CA THR A 70 5.91 -2.48 9.03
C THR A 70 5.55 -3.19 7.73
N CYS A 71 6.44 -3.08 6.74
CA CYS A 71 6.19 -3.47 5.34
C CYS A 71 5.91 -4.97 5.13
N THR A 72 6.73 -5.90 5.63
CA THR A 72 6.50 -7.35 5.44
C THR A 72 5.13 -7.80 5.97
N PRO A 73 4.73 -7.50 7.22
CA PRO A 73 3.40 -7.83 7.72
C PRO A 73 2.26 -7.25 6.89
N SER A 74 2.36 -5.98 6.46
CA SER A 74 1.34 -5.33 5.63
C SER A 74 1.16 -6.01 4.28
N ARG A 75 2.27 -6.28 3.59
CA ARG A 75 2.26 -6.95 2.28
C ARG A 75 1.76 -8.39 2.38
N ALA A 76 2.14 -9.10 3.45
CA ALA A 76 1.61 -10.43 3.75
C ALA A 76 0.09 -10.39 3.97
N SER A 77 -0.38 -9.45 4.78
CA SER A 77 -1.80 -9.27 5.08
C SER A 77 -2.62 -8.93 3.83
N LEU A 78 -2.13 -7.99 3.00
CA LEU A 78 -2.74 -7.63 1.72
C LEU A 78 -2.93 -8.85 0.80
N LEU A 79 -1.87 -9.63 0.61
CA LEU A 79 -1.89 -10.70 -0.38
C LEU A 79 -2.58 -11.98 0.12
N THR A 80 -2.66 -12.20 1.43
CA THR A 80 -3.29 -13.40 2.01
C THR A 80 -4.71 -13.17 2.51
N GLY A 81 -5.12 -11.91 2.76
CA GLY A 81 -6.38 -11.59 3.43
C GLY A 81 -6.40 -11.96 4.91
N LYS A 82 -5.25 -12.21 5.53
CA LYS A 82 -5.12 -12.65 6.94
C LYS A 82 -4.33 -11.64 7.76
N TYR A 83 -4.63 -11.58 9.05
CA TYR A 83 -3.75 -10.88 9.98
C TYR A 83 -2.38 -11.58 10.06
N PRO A 84 -1.26 -10.85 10.20
CA PRO A 84 0.08 -11.46 10.28
C PRO A 84 0.25 -12.48 11.39
N ILE A 85 -0.50 -12.37 12.48
CA ILE A 85 -0.52 -13.35 13.58
C ILE A 85 -1.00 -14.76 13.15
N ARG A 86 -1.76 -14.86 12.03
CA ARG A 86 -2.17 -16.14 11.42
C ARG A 86 -1.05 -16.75 10.57
N LEU A 87 0.00 -15.98 10.30
CA LEU A 87 1.09 -16.33 9.40
C LEU A 87 2.43 -16.48 10.16
N GLY A 88 2.46 -16.14 11.46
CA GLY A 88 3.69 -16.01 12.23
C GLY A 88 4.57 -14.82 11.76
N MET A 89 3.97 -13.81 11.12
CA MET A 89 4.67 -12.68 10.49
C MET A 89 4.38 -11.34 11.19
N GLN A 90 3.94 -11.35 12.43
CA GLN A 90 3.59 -10.18 13.24
C GLN A 90 4.80 -9.45 13.85
N GLY A 91 5.98 -9.98 13.68
CA GLY A 91 7.24 -9.41 14.20
C GLY A 91 7.92 -8.45 13.25
N ALA A 92 9.25 -8.39 13.33
CA ALA A 92 10.09 -7.56 12.47
C ALA A 92 9.97 -7.93 10.98
N PRO A 93 10.22 -6.97 10.06
CA PRO A 93 10.30 -7.27 8.64
C PRO A 93 11.37 -8.32 8.32
N LEU A 94 11.13 -9.11 7.28
CA LEU A 94 12.13 -10.07 6.81
C LEU A 94 13.41 -9.37 6.36
N ASN A 95 14.54 -9.87 6.82
CA ASN A 95 15.85 -9.42 6.33
C ASN A 95 16.47 -10.48 5.39
N PRO A 96 17.49 -10.14 4.60
CA PRO A 96 18.02 -11.03 3.57
C PRO A 96 18.64 -12.33 4.09
N THR A 97 19.03 -12.39 5.37
CA THR A 97 19.68 -13.57 5.97
C THR A 97 18.69 -14.63 6.44
N ILE A 98 17.41 -14.27 6.46
CA ILE A 98 16.35 -15.12 7.02
C ILE A 98 15.94 -16.22 6.02
N LYS A 99 15.94 -17.46 6.49
CA LYS A 99 15.39 -18.62 5.77
C LYS A 99 13.89 -18.73 6.00
N GLY A 100 13.16 -17.68 5.63
CA GLY A 100 11.72 -17.53 5.83
C GLY A 100 11.06 -16.79 4.69
N GLY A 101 9.74 -16.63 4.80
CA GLY A 101 8.92 -15.93 3.82
C GLY A 101 7.45 -16.22 3.99
N LEU A 102 6.67 -15.75 3.03
CA LEU A 102 5.22 -15.92 3.04
C LEU A 102 4.86 -17.41 3.06
N PRO A 103 4.06 -17.89 4.04
CA PRO A 103 3.67 -19.29 4.16
C PRO A 103 2.99 -19.84 2.90
N GLU A 104 2.91 -21.16 2.82
CA GLU A 104 2.20 -21.84 1.76
C GLU A 104 0.70 -21.48 1.78
N GLY A 105 0.07 -21.57 0.61
CA GLY A 105 -1.32 -21.20 0.40
C GLY A 105 -1.48 -20.25 -0.78
N LYS A 106 -2.68 -20.17 -1.33
CA LYS A 106 -2.99 -19.21 -2.39
C LYS A 106 -3.01 -17.79 -1.86
N ILE A 107 -2.56 -16.87 -2.70
CA ILE A 107 -2.59 -15.43 -2.44
C ILE A 107 -3.36 -14.70 -3.55
N LEU A 108 -3.66 -13.43 -3.35
CA LEU A 108 -4.51 -12.63 -4.24
C LEU A 108 -4.24 -12.82 -5.74
N PRO A 109 -2.98 -12.75 -6.27
CA PRO A 109 -2.75 -12.94 -7.70
C PRO A 109 -3.15 -14.33 -8.20
N GLN A 110 -3.04 -15.36 -7.36
CA GLN A 110 -3.44 -16.73 -7.74
C GLN A 110 -4.97 -16.87 -7.82
N TYR A 111 -5.72 -16.23 -6.90
CA TYR A 111 -7.17 -16.20 -6.97
C TYR A 111 -7.67 -15.42 -8.19
N LEU A 112 -7.07 -14.26 -8.48
CA LEU A 112 -7.42 -13.49 -9.69
C LEU A 112 -7.04 -14.24 -10.97
N LYS A 113 -5.95 -14.99 -10.97
CA LYS A 113 -5.55 -15.82 -12.11
C LYS A 113 -6.58 -16.91 -12.42
N ASP A 114 -7.20 -17.50 -11.40
CA ASP A 114 -8.30 -18.46 -11.57
C ASP A 114 -9.54 -17.82 -12.23
N LEU A 115 -9.71 -16.49 -12.10
CA LEU A 115 -10.73 -15.69 -12.79
C LEU A 115 -10.29 -15.21 -14.19
N GLY A 116 -9.14 -15.67 -14.71
CA GLY A 116 -8.64 -15.35 -16.05
C GLY A 116 -7.76 -14.11 -16.15
N TYR A 117 -7.41 -13.46 -15.05
CA TYR A 117 -6.52 -12.31 -15.05
C TYR A 117 -5.12 -12.62 -15.54
N VAL A 118 -4.53 -11.66 -16.25
CA VAL A 118 -3.08 -11.57 -16.42
C VAL A 118 -2.52 -10.84 -15.21
N THR A 119 -1.55 -11.44 -14.53
CA THR A 119 -1.05 -10.93 -13.25
C THR A 119 0.40 -10.44 -13.38
N ARG A 120 0.67 -9.19 -13.03
CA ARG A 120 1.97 -8.53 -13.17
C ARG A 120 2.39 -7.91 -11.86
N ALA A 121 3.66 -8.13 -11.46
CA ALA A 121 4.26 -7.45 -10.31
C ALA A 121 5.42 -6.57 -10.75
N ILE A 122 5.51 -5.37 -10.18
CA ILE A 122 6.61 -4.43 -10.42
C ILE A 122 7.06 -3.86 -9.07
N GLY A 123 8.37 -3.77 -8.86
CA GLY A 123 8.99 -3.15 -7.70
C GLY A 123 9.23 -4.11 -6.53
N LYS A 124 8.99 -3.64 -5.32
CA LYS A 124 9.31 -4.32 -4.06
C LYS A 124 8.47 -5.56 -3.82
N TRP A 125 9.13 -6.66 -3.43
CA TRP A 125 8.47 -7.88 -2.97
C TRP A 125 8.43 -8.00 -1.44
N HIS A 126 9.56 -8.17 -0.79
CA HIS A 126 9.79 -8.22 0.66
C HIS A 126 8.97 -9.30 1.41
N LEU A 127 8.73 -10.44 0.77
CA LEU A 127 7.98 -11.58 1.33
C LEU A 127 8.76 -12.91 1.28
N GLY A 128 10.10 -12.80 1.23
CA GLY A 128 11.02 -13.93 1.19
C GLY A 128 11.50 -14.26 -0.23
N PHE A 129 12.77 -14.72 -0.29
CA PHE A 129 13.40 -15.08 -1.57
C PHE A 129 14.49 -16.15 -1.42
N HIS A 130 14.74 -16.69 -0.22
CA HIS A 130 15.80 -17.66 -0.02
C HIS A 130 15.66 -18.90 -0.92
N LYS A 131 14.43 -19.18 -1.38
CA LYS A 131 14.11 -20.20 -2.39
C LYS A 131 13.14 -19.64 -3.43
N LYS A 132 13.18 -20.15 -4.65
CA LYS A 132 12.37 -19.67 -5.79
C LYS A 132 10.87 -19.70 -5.52
N GLU A 133 10.37 -20.70 -4.77
CA GLU A 133 8.95 -20.86 -4.47
C GLU A 133 8.36 -19.66 -3.69
N LEU A 134 9.22 -18.84 -3.08
CA LEU A 134 8.81 -17.63 -2.36
C LEU A 134 8.77 -16.37 -3.25
N THR A 135 9.40 -16.42 -4.44
CA THR A 135 9.50 -15.25 -5.33
C THR A 135 8.21 -15.00 -6.11
N PRO A 136 7.97 -13.77 -6.62
CA PRO A 136 6.69 -13.37 -7.21
C PRO A 136 6.17 -14.30 -8.30
N THR A 137 7.03 -14.73 -9.22
CA THR A 137 6.61 -15.59 -10.36
C THR A 137 6.19 -16.99 -9.95
N TYR A 138 6.63 -17.48 -8.80
CA TYR A 138 6.16 -18.73 -8.19
C TYR A 138 4.95 -18.54 -7.26
N ARG A 139 4.63 -17.26 -6.95
CA ARG A 139 3.50 -16.90 -6.09
C ARG A 139 2.34 -16.29 -6.89
N GLY A 140 2.19 -16.67 -8.17
CA GLY A 140 1.01 -16.39 -8.99
C GLY A 140 1.12 -15.20 -9.93
N PHE A 141 2.24 -14.49 -9.99
CA PHE A 141 2.46 -13.46 -10.99
C PHE A 141 3.04 -14.05 -12.29
N ASP A 142 2.51 -13.62 -13.44
CA ASP A 142 3.01 -14.02 -14.75
C ASP A 142 4.35 -13.38 -15.11
N SER A 143 4.63 -12.21 -14.54
CA SER A 143 5.95 -11.56 -14.61
C SER A 143 6.22 -10.68 -13.40
N HIS A 144 7.49 -10.46 -13.14
CA HIS A 144 8.01 -9.54 -12.14
C HIS A 144 9.21 -8.77 -12.70
N LEU A 145 9.21 -7.46 -12.52
CA LEU A 145 10.41 -6.61 -12.64
C LEU A 145 10.56 -5.82 -11.34
N GLY A 146 11.60 -6.08 -10.57
CA GLY A 146 11.79 -5.42 -9.29
C GLY A 146 12.80 -6.13 -8.41
N TYR A 147 12.75 -5.85 -7.12
CA TYR A 147 13.70 -6.38 -6.13
C TYR A 147 12.99 -7.21 -5.06
N TRP A 148 13.73 -8.13 -4.44
CA TRP A 148 13.15 -9.10 -3.52
C TRP A 148 13.26 -8.70 -2.05
N ASN A 149 14.25 -7.87 -1.72
CA ASN A 149 14.52 -7.40 -0.35
C ASN A 149 13.64 -6.23 0.09
N GLY A 150 13.99 -5.63 1.24
CA GLY A 150 13.22 -4.55 1.85
C GLY A 150 13.39 -3.19 1.20
N HIS A 151 14.56 -2.90 0.66
CA HIS A 151 14.91 -1.64 -0.01
C HIS A 151 16.15 -1.81 -0.88
N VAL A 152 16.42 -0.82 -1.70
CA VAL A 152 17.63 -0.71 -2.53
C VAL A 152 17.99 0.76 -2.71
N GLY A 153 19.21 1.07 -3.14
CA GLY A 153 19.55 2.42 -3.58
C GLY A 153 18.75 2.84 -4.82
N TYR A 154 18.41 4.12 -4.92
CA TYR A 154 17.52 4.62 -5.97
C TYR A 154 18.08 4.56 -7.40
N TYR A 155 19.42 4.58 -7.54
CA TYR A 155 20.10 4.52 -8.83
C TYR A 155 20.96 3.27 -9.00
N ASP A 156 21.71 2.90 -7.99
CA ASP A 156 22.62 1.73 -8.04
C ASP A 156 21.88 0.41 -7.86
N ILE A 157 20.68 0.46 -7.22
CA ILE A 157 19.81 -0.71 -6.98
C ILE A 157 20.55 -1.78 -6.16
N ILE A 158 21.40 -1.31 -5.27
CA ILE A 158 22.17 -2.14 -4.35
C ILE A 158 21.47 -2.12 -2.99
N LEU A 159 21.41 -3.27 -2.35
CA LEU A 159 21.18 -3.39 -0.91
C LEU A 159 22.52 -3.71 -0.25
N ASP A 160 22.97 -2.81 0.63
CA ASP A 160 24.09 -3.07 1.53
C ASP A 160 23.55 -3.51 2.91
N TYR A 161 23.81 -4.74 3.27
CA TYR A 161 23.37 -5.30 4.55
C TYR A 161 24.59 -5.51 5.49
N GLY A 162 25.39 -4.48 5.65
CA GLY A 162 26.50 -4.42 6.61
C GLY A 162 27.51 -5.56 6.44
N ASP A 163 27.76 -6.32 7.50
CA ASP A 163 28.74 -7.43 7.52
C ASP A 163 28.40 -8.57 6.54
N ILE A 164 27.17 -8.66 6.07
CA ILE A 164 26.76 -9.64 5.04
C ILE A 164 27.29 -9.22 3.68
N GLY A 165 27.31 -7.92 3.41
CA GLY A 165 27.82 -7.30 2.20
C GLY A 165 26.74 -6.68 1.33
N ALA A 166 27.22 -5.99 0.29
CA ALA A 166 26.40 -5.31 -0.69
C ALA A 166 26.14 -6.17 -1.93
N GLY A 167 24.90 -6.13 -2.44
CA GLY A 167 24.51 -6.86 -3.63
C GLY A 167 23.45 -6.13 -4.45
N TYR A 168 23.54 -6.29 -5.76
CA TYR A 168 22.53 -5.79 -6.70
C TYR A 168 21.25 -6.62 -6.58
N ASP A 169 20.09 -5.96 -6.54
CA ASP A 169 18.79 -6.60 -6.31
C ASP A 169 17.72 -6.11 -7.32
N MET A 170 18.02 -6.16 -8.61
CA MET A 170 17.01 -5.99 -9.65
C MET A 170 16.90 -7.26 -10.46
N HIS A 171 15.66 -7.75 -10.59
CA HIS A 171 15.35 -9.00 -11.27
C HIS A 171 14.23 -8.83 -12.28
N SER A 172 14.44 -9.40 -13.47
CA SER A 172 13.38 -9.66 -14.44
C SER A 172 12.98 -11.14 -14.31
N ASN A 173 11.86 -11.39 -13.66
CA ASN A 173 11.47 -12.73 -13.18
C ASN A 173 12.56 -13.33 -12.27
N MET A 174 13.26 -14.35 -12.74
CA MET A 174 14.32 -15.03 -11.99
C MET A 174 15.73 -14.60 -12.41
N THR A 175 15.86 -13.73 -13.41
CA THR A 175 17.16 -13.31 -13.96
C THR A 175 17.54 -11.94 -13.42
N THR A 176 18.79 -11.77 -12.98
CA THR A 176 19.31 -10.46 -12.60
C THR A 176 19.32 -9.50 -13.79
N ALA A 177 18.74 -8.34 -13.62
CA ALA A 177 18.48 -7.36 -14.68
C ALA A 177 19.47 -6.19 -14.61
N TRP A 178 20.74 -6.45 -14.99
CA TRP A 178 21.85 -5.50 -14.93
C TRP A 178 21.66 -4.25 -15.80
N GLU A 179 20.81 -4.32 -16.83
CA GLU A 179 20.52 -3.22 -17.76
C GLU A 179 19.88 -2.02 -17.08
N PHE A 180 19.37 -2.17 -15.86
CA PHE A 180 18.76 -1.09 -15.10
C PHE A 180 19.72 -0.41 -14.11
N ALA A 181 20.93 -0.91 -13.95
CA ALA A 181 21.93 -0.29 -13.07
C ALA A 181 22.25 1.16 -13.51
N GLY A 182 22.22 2.08 -12.58
CA GLY A 182 22.43 3.51 -12.83
C GLY A 182 21.17 4.27 -13.30
N ARG A 183 20.04 3.58 -13.48
CA ARG A 183 18.74 4.21 -13.79
C ARG A 183 17.95 4.45 -12.51
N TYR A 184 17.17 5.53 -12.48
CA TYR A 184 16.32 5.86 -11.34
C TYR A 184 15.18 4.84 -11.18
N ALA A 185 15.15 4.12 -10.07
CA ALA A 185 14.25 2.97 -9.86
C ALA A 185 12.76 3.30 -10.07
N THR A 186 12.29 4.47 -9.57
CA THR A 186 10.90 4.89 -9.76
C THR A 186 10.55 5.06 -11.24
N ASP A 187 11.48 5.58 -12.05
CA ASP A 187 11.27 5.71 -13.50
C ASP A 187 11.26 4.35 -14.20
N VAL A 188 12.17 3.44 -13.81
CA VAL A 188 12.21 2.06 -14.33
C VAL A 188 10.87 1.35 -14.09
N PHE A 189 10.35 1.42 -12.87
CA PHE A 189 9.06 0.80 -12.54
C PHE A 189 7.89 1.44 -13.29
N THR A 190 7.91 2.76 -13.46
CA THR A 190 6.89 3.49 -14.21
C THR A 190 6.89 3.10 -15.69
N GLU A 191 8.05 3.08 -16.32
CA GLU A 191 8.20 2.71 -17.73
C GLU A 191 7.78 1.26 -18.00
N GLU A 192 8.09 0.35 -17.07
CA GLU A 192 7.61 -1.04 -17.17
C GLU A 192 6.09 -1.13 -17.02
N ALA A 193 5.49 -0.38 -16.09
CA ALA A 193 4.05 -0.32 -15.94
C ALA A 193 3.36 0.20 -17.21
N GLU A 194 3.85 1.31 -17.78
CA GLU A 194 3.37 1.84 -19.06
C GLU A 194 3.51 0.81 -20.19
N ARG A 195 4.67 0.17 -20.30
CA ARG A 195 4.93 -0.86 -21.33
C ARG A 195 3.94 -2.01 -21.22
N LEU A 196 3.74 -2.55 -20.01
CA LEU A 196 2.83 -3.66 -19.76
C LEU A 196 1.38 -3.27 -20.09
N ILE A 197 0.92 -2.09 -19.68
CA ILE A 197 -0.43 -1.58 -19.96
C ILE A 197 -0.62 -1.39 -21.47
N LEU A 198 0.29 -0.70 -22.15
CA LEU A 198 0.16 -0.39 -23.56
C LEU A 198 0.23 -1.63 -24.48
N GLN A 199 0.90 -2.70 -24.03
CA GLN A 199 1.01 -3.97 -24.75
C GLN A 199 -0.01 -5.02 -24.28
N HIS A 200 -0.86 -4.69 -23.29
CA HIS A 200 -1.80 -5.64 -22.72
C HIS A 200 -2.87 -6.07 -23.72
N ASP A 201 -3.23 -7.37 -23.69
CA ASP A 201 -4.38 -7.92 -24.41
C ASP A 201 -5.68 -7.51 -23.68
N VAL A 202 -6.38 -6.52 -24.21
CA VAL A 202 -7.62 -5.97 -23.62
C VAL A 202 -8.79 -6.95 -23.55
N GLN A 203 -8.66 -8.13 -24.17
CA GLN A 203 -9.67 -9.20 -24.05
C GLN A 203 -9.54 -9.98 -22.72
N ARG A 204 -8.49 -9.72 -21.95
CA ARG A 204 -8.25 -10.32 -20.64
C ARG A 204 -8.09 -9.23 -19.58
N PRO A 205 -8.65 -9.40 -18.39
CA PRO A 205 -8.44 -8.42 -17.33
C PRO A 205 -6.99 -8.46 -16.83
N LEU A 206 -6.49 -7.28 -16.42
CA LEU A 206 -5.15 -7.09 -15.87
C LEU A 206 -5.20 -6.94 -14.36
N PHE A 207 -4.35 -7.66 -13.63
CA PHE A 207 -3.96 -7.32 -12.27
C PHE A 207 -2.52 -6.83 -12.27
N LEU A 208 -2.31 -5.55 -12.02
CA LEU A 208 -1.00 -4.93 -11.87
C LEU A 208 -0.75 -4.57 -10.40
N TYR A 209 0.21 -5.24 -9.78
CA TYR A 209 0.75 -4.95 -8.45
C TYR A 209 1.99 -4.09 -8.64
N LEU A 210 1.86 -2.76 -8.47
CA LEU A 210 2.92 -1.77 -8.62
C LEU A 210 3.36 -1.28 -7.23
N ALA A 211 4.38 -1.93 -6.69
CA ALA A 211 4.92 -1.65 -5.37
C ALA A 211 6.20 -0.81 -5.48
N HIS A 212 6.04 0.52 -5.47
CA HIS A 212 7.17 1.44 -5.48
C HIS A 212 8.02 1.31 -4.21
N GLN A 213 9.34 1.55 -4.33
CA GLN A 213 10.19 1.83 -3.19
C GLN A 213 9.90 3.22 -2.60
N ALA A 214 9.54 4.18 -3.46
CA ALA A 214 9.25 5.54 -3.04
C ALA A 214 8.08 5.56 -2.03
N VAL A 215 8.29 6.14 -0.83
CA VAL A 215 9.37 7.06 -0.45
C VAL A 215 10.35 6.46 0.59
N HIS A 216 10.51 5.14 0.67
CA HIS A 216 11.39 4.45 1.60
C HIS A 216 12.83 4.94 1.48
N ALA A 217 13.57 4.93 2.57
CA ALA A 217 15.01 5.17 2.54
C ALA A 217 15.74 4.12 1.68
N GLY A 218 16.77 4.56 0.96
CA GLY A 218 17.73 3.68 0.29
C GLY A 218 18.80 3.16 1.24
N ASP A 219 20.04 3.10 0.76
CA ASP A 219 21.19 2.69 1.58
C ASP A 219 21.76 3.84 2.43
N ALA A 220 22.49 3.47 3.48
CA ALA A 220 23.12 4.40 4.41
C ALA A 220 24.08 5.40 3.74
N ALA A 221 24.64 5.05 2.59
CA ALA A 221 25.48 5.97 1.79
C ALA A 221 24.65 7.15 1.25
N LYS A 222 23.37 6.93 0.95
CA LYS A 222 22.44 7.95 0.49
C LYS A 222 20.99 7.52 0.79
N TRP A 223 20.47 7.97 1.93
CA TRP A 223 19.12 7.58 2.38
C TRP A 223 18.02 7.90 1.38
N LEU A 224 18.08 9.06 0.72
CA LEU A 224 17.13 9.46 -0.31
C LEU A 224 17.85 10.00 -1.52
N ASP A 225 17.32 9.72 -2.70
CA ASP A 225 17.80 10.28 -3.95
C ASP A 225 16.67 10.55 -4.94
N ALA A 226 16.78 11.67 -5.64
CA ALA A 226 15.89 12.05 -6.72
C ALA A 226 16.65 12.87 -7.77
N PRO A 227 16.15 12.96 -9.01
CA PRO A 227 16.77 13.79 -10.03
C PRO A 227 16.90 15.24 -9.56
N GLN A 228 18.10 15.83 -9.67
CA GLN A 228 18.41 17.16 -9.10
C GLN A 228 17.47 18.26 -9.60
N HIS A 229 17.05 18.19 -10.86
CA HIS A 229 16.11 19.17 -11.45
C HIS A 229 14.71 19.09 -10.80
N VAL A 230 14.34 17.93 -10.24
CA VAL A 230 13.10 17.75 -9.47
C VAL A 230 13.27 18.31 -8.07
N ILE A 231 14.37 17.98 -7.37
CA ILE A 231 14.67 18.52 -6.03
C ILE A 231 14.65 20.05 -6.05
N ASN A 232 15.17 20.67 -7.12
CA ASN A 232 15.21 22.11 -7.27
C ASN A 232 13.83 22.79 -7.38
N LYS A 233 12.75 22.04 -7.60
CA LYS A 233 11.36 22.57 -7.54
C LYS A 233 10.95 22.95 -6.11
N PHE A 234 11.59 22.36 -5.10
CA PHE A 234 11.22 22.43 -3.68
C PHE A 234 12.18 23.28 -2.85
N LEU A 235 12.86 24.27 -3.46
CA LEU A 235 13.82 25.14 -2.75
C LEU A 235 13.18 25.96 -1.61
N TYR A 236 11.86 26.08 -1.58
CA TYR A 236 11.12 26.71 -0.48
C TYR A 236 11.05 25.86 0.79
N ILE A 237 11.28 24.55 0.70
CA ILE A 237 11.42 23.67 1.87
C ILE A 237 12.80 23.91 2.48
N SER A 238 12.83 24.31 3.74
CA SER A 238 14.06 24.71 4.45
C SER A 238 14.99 23.52 4.73
N ASP A 239 14.42 22.39 5.17
CA ASP A 239 15.19 21.17 5.44
C ASP A 239 15.68 20.51 4.13
N PRO A 240 16.99 20.33 3.94
CA PRO A 240 17.54 19.77 2.71
C PRO A 240 17.14 18.31 2.47
N ASN A 241 16.98 17.50 3.52
CA ASN A 241 16.59 16.09 3.39
C ASN A 241 15.10 15.98 3.06
N ARG A 242 14.26 16.78 3.73
CA ARG A 242 12.84 16.91 3.41
C ARG A 242 12.62 17.38 1.97
N ARG A 243 13.50 18.23 1.46
CA ARG A 243 13.50 18.67 0.06
C ARG A 243 13.80 17.53 -0.91
N VAL A 244 14.74 16.64 -0.56
CA VAL A 244 14.99 15.43 -1.37
C VAL A 244 13.78 14.50 -1.34
N LEU A 245 13.17 14.27 -0.18
CA LEU A 245 11.93 13.51 -0.08
C LEU A 245 10.84 14.10 -0.99
N ALA A 246 10.67 15.43 -1.01
CA ALA A 246 9.70 16.07 -1.89
C ALA A 246 9.97 15.73 -3.37
N GLY A 247 11.23 15.63 -3.76
CA GLY A 247 11.64 15.16 -5.09
C GLY A 247 11.27 13.71 -5.35
N VAL A 248 11.47 12.83 -4.38
CA VAL A 248 11.10 11.40 -4.46
C VAL A 248 9.58 11.25 -4.59
N LEU A 249 8.83 11.95 -3.75
CA LEU A 249 7.36 11.91 -3.75
C LEU A 249 6.77 12.49 -5.05
N TRP A 250 7.37 13.57 -5.58
CA TRP A 250 6.99 14.10 -6.89
C TRP A 250 7.14 13.06 -8.00
N LYS A 251 8.23 12.26 -7.97
CA LYS A 251 8.43 11.17 -8.94
C LYS A 251 7.44 10.03 -8.77
N LEU A 252 7.00 9.76 -7.56
CA LEU A 252 5.91 8.82 -7.28
C LEU A 252 4.58 9.34 -7.84
N ASP A 253 4.24 10.60 -7.59
CA ASP A 253 3.03 11.24 -8.13
C ASP A 253 3.03 11.26 -9.67
N GLU A 254 4.19 11.60 -10.28
CA GLU A 254 4.37 11.52 -11.73
C GLU A 254 4.14 10.10 -12.27
N SER A 255 4.62 9.08 -11.56
CA SER A 255 4.39 7.67 -11.91
C SER A 255 2.91 7.33 -11.94
N VAL A 256 2.15 7.71 -10.90
CA VAL A 256 0.70 7.51 -10.85
C VAL A 256 0.02 8.17 -12.05
N GLY A 257 0.38 9.42 -12.36
CA GLY A 257 -0.16 10.14 -13.53
C GLY A 257 0.11 9.43 -14.86
N ARG A 258 1.33 8.93 -15.04
CA ARG A 258 1.73 8.20 -16.26
C ARG A 258 0.99 6.87 -16.41
N VAL A 259 0.81 6.13 -15.31
CA VAL A 259 0.06 4.86 -15.28
C VAL A 259 -1.41 5.11 -15.68
N VAL A 260 -2.06 6.12 -15.09
CA VAL A 260 -3.45 6.47 -15.41
C VAL A 260 -3.60 6.89 -16.87
N ALA A 261 -2.67 7.72 -17.39
CA ALA A 261 -2.67 8.12 -18.78
C ALA A 261 -2.40 6.95 -19.75
N ALA A 262 -1.59 5.97 -19.35
CA ALA A 262 -1.37 4.76 -20.15
C ALA A 262 -2.64 3.88 -20.22
N LEU A 263 -3.40 3.76 -19.13
CA LEU A 263 -4.69 3.07 -19.10
C LEU A 263 -5.70 3.76 -20.02
N GLU A 264 -5.79 5.09 -19.95
CA GLU A 264 -6.65 5.87 -20.83
C GLU A 264 -6.27 5.65 -22.30
N LYS A 265 -4.99 5.85 -22.63
CA LYS A 265 -4.47 5.67 -24.00
C LYS A 265 -4.72 4.26 -24.55
N ARG A 266 -4.72 3.24 -23.69
CA ARG A 266 -5.01 1.83 -24.08
C ARG A 266 -6.50 1.54 -24.16
N GLY A 267 -7.38 2.45 -23.72
CA GLY A 267 -8.83 2.23 -23.64
C GLY A 267 -9.22 1.24 -22.53
N MET A 268 -8.45 1.22 -21.44
CA MET A 268 -8.67 0.34 -20.29
C MET A 268 -9.24 1.09 -19.08
N LEU A 269 -9.06 2.42 -19.02
CA LEU A 269 -9.39 3.21 -17.82
C LEU A 269 -10.89 3.16 -17.46
N GLU A 270 -11.78 3.11 -18.46
CA GLU A 270 -13.23 3.03 -18.27
C GLU A 270 -13.69 1.77 -17.50
N ASN A 271 -12.88 0.70 -17.53
CA ASN A 271 -13.14 -0.54 -16.80
C ASN A 271 -11.95 -0.89 -15.90
N SER A 272 -11.52 0.07 -15.09
CA SER A 272 -10.40 -0.12 -14.16
C SER A 272 -10.77 0.27 -12.73
N ILE A 273 -10.23 -0.48 -11.77
CA ILE A 273 -10.17 -0.14 -10.35
C ILE A 273 -8.72 0.21 -10.04
N ILE A 274 -8.48 1.42 -9.54
CA ILE A 274 -7.15 1.89 -9.14
C ILE A 274 -7.17 2.08 -7.63
N VAL A 275 -6.29 1.39 -6.93
CA VAL A 275 -6.08 1.51 -5.49
C VAL A 275 -4.70 2.09 -5.26
N PHE A 276 -4.59 3.09 -4.41
CA PHE A 276 -3.32 3.64 -3.92
C PHE A 276 -3.28 3.53 -2.40
N VAL A 277 -2.23 2.95 -1.84
CA VAL A 277 -2.06 2.80 -0.38
C VAL A 277 -0.60 3.02 0.04
N SER A 278 -0.39 3.47 1.29
CA SER A 278 0.88 3.30 2.00
C SER A 278 0.87 1.96 2.74
N ASP A 279 2.00 1.26 2.79
CA ASP A 279 2.09 -0.03 3.48
C ASP A 279 2.29 0.09 5.00
N ASN A 280 2.77 1.20 5.50
CA ASN A 280 2.88 1.56 6.93
C ASN A 280 3.07 3.07 7.08
N GLY A 281 3.10 3.55 8.31
CA GLY A 281 3.48 4.93 8.57
C GLY A 281 4.96 5.22 8.30
N ALA A 282 5.33 6.49 8.21
CA ALA A 282 6.69 6.90 7.92
C ALA A 282 7.64 6.70 9.11
N PRO A 283 8.92 6.36 8.86
CA PRO A 283 9.98 6.41 9.86
C PRO A 283 10.38 7.85 10.21
N SER A 284 10.03 8.82 9.37
CA SER A 284 10.39 10.24 9.51
C SER A 284 11.90 10.45 9.69
N ASP A 285 12.30 11.21 10.71
CA ASP A 285 13.68 11.42 11.18
C ASP A 285 13.96 10.69 12.52
N GLY A 286 13.01 9.88 12.98
CA GLY A 286 13.05 9.21 14.28
C GLY A 286 13.61 7.78 14.29
N MET A 287 14.08 7.26 13.15
CA MET A 287 14.62 5.91 13.01
C MET A 287 16.02 5.90 12.36
N ASP A 288 16.70 4.73 12.46
CA ASP A 288 18.03 4.52 11.88
C ASP A 288 18.04 4.61 10.34
N GLN A 289 16.89 4.39 9.70
CA GLN A 289 16.69 4.57 8.25
C GLN A 289 15.68 5.71 8.02
N PRO A 290 16.09 6.96 8.20
CA PRO A 290 15.19 8.10 8.08
C PRO A 290 14.82 8.38 6.62
N ASN A 291 13.56 8.75 6.38
CA ASN A 291 13.12 9.21 5.07
C ASN A 291 12.54 10.64 5.08
N TRP A 292 12.49 11.31 6.24
CA TRP A 292 11.94 12.65 6.43
C TRP A 292 10.49 12.82 5.96
N SER A 293 9.76 11.75 5.81
CA SER A 293 8.32 11.72 5.57
C SER A 293 7.56 12.13 6.84
N SER A 294 6.30 12.56 6.73
CA SER A 294 5.57 13.16 7.85
C SER A 294 4.29 12.43 8.19
N ASN A 295 4.22 11.95 9.44
CA ASN A 295 2.99 11.37 10.00
C ASN A 295 2.06 12.42 10.64
N TYR A 296 2.41 13.72 10.55
CA TYR A 296 1.59 14.79 11.10
C TYR A 296 0.11 14.65 10.68
N PRO A 297 -0.86 14.86 11.57
CA PRO A 297 -0.73 15.24 12.97
C PRO A 297 -0.65 14.03 13.91
N HIS A 298 -0.68 12.80 13.39
CA HIS A 298 -0.76 11.57 14.16
C HIS A 298 0.47 11.34 15.04
N ARG A 299 0.25 10.62 16.13
CA ARG A 299 1.29 10.15 17.05
C ARG A 299 1.99 8.93 16.48
N GLY A 300 3.27 8.77 16.75
CA GLY A 300 4.07 7.60 16.39
C GLY A 300 4.66 7.64 14.99
N LEU A 301 5.37 6.58 14.67
CA LEU A 301 6.04 6.37 13.36
C LEU A 301 6.04 4.88 13.00
N LYS A 302 6.62 4.52 11.85
CA LYS A 302 6.85 3.14 11.41
C LYS A 302 7.30 2.25 12.56
N GLY A 303 6.76 1.04 12.66
CA GLY A 303 7.05 0.09 13.74
C GLY A 303 6.26 0.33 15.02
N SER A 304 5.60 1.47 15.20
CA SER A 304 4.76 1.74 16.37
C SER A 304 3.29 1.36 16.13
N LEU A 305 2.55 1.15 17.22
CA LEU A 305 1.12 0.85 17.18
C LEU A 305 0.22 2.09 17.27
N TRP A 306 0.82 3.28 17.28
CA TRP A 306 0.12 4.57 17.25
C TRP A 306 -0.43 4.86 15.85
N GLU A 307 -1.42 5.77 15.77
CA GLU A 307 -2.07 6.12 14.49
C GLU A 307 -1.04 6.49 13.41
N GLY A 308 0.04 7.20 13.74
CA GLY A 308 1.10 7.56 12.79
C GLY A 308 1.91 6.36 12.25
N GLY A 309 1.86 5.22 12.93
CA GLY A 309 2.50 3.97 12.45
C GLY A 309 1.57 3.09 11.61
N VAL A 310 0.26 3.13 11.89
CA VAL A 310 -0.69 2.11 11.40
C VAL A 310 -1.91 2.65 10.65
N ARG A 311 -2.17 3.96 10.66
CA ARG A 311 -3.21 4.58 9.84
C ARG A 311 -2.60 4.99 8.50
N GLY A 312 -2.65 4.07 7.54
CA GLY A 312 -2.04 4.24 6.22
C GLY A 312 -2.91 5.10 5.30
N ALA A 313 -2.29 6.05 4.60
CA ALA A 313 -2.97 6.78 3.55
C ALA A 313 -3.49 5.83 2.47
N ALA A 314 -4.75 5.99 2.06
CA ALA A 314 -5.36 5.14 1.07
C ALA A 314 -6.48 5.84 0.30
N LEU A 315 -6.64 5.46 -0.96
CA LEU A 315 -7.77 5.84 -1.81
C LEU A 315 -8.12 4.71 -2.79
N VAL A 316 -9.33 4.74 -3.29
CA VAL A 316 -9.76 3.91 -4.41
C VAL A 316 -10.51 4.76 -5.43
N TRP A 317 -10.16 4.56 -6.69
CA TRP A 317 -10.82 5.20 -7.83
C TRP A 317 -11.32 4.16 -8.83
N SER A 318 -12.51 4.35 -9.35
CA SER A 318 -13.06 3.59 -10.48
C SER A 318 -14.32 4.27 -11.01
N PRO A 319 -14.61 4.22 -12.32
CA PRO A 319 -15.93 4.60 -12.84
C PRO A 319 -17.06 3.68 -12.34
N LEU A 320 -16.74 2.54 -11.76
CA LEU A 320 -17.71 1.58 -11.19
C LEU A 320 -18.22 2.00 -9.79
N LEU A 321 -17.63 3.02 -9.16
CA LEU A 321 -17.99 3.52 -7.84
C LEU A 321 -19.13 4.54 -7.96
N GLN A 322 -20.38 4.08 -7.84
CA GLN A 322 -21.58 4.91 -7.96
C GLN A 322 -21.71 5.98 -6.86
N SER A 323 -21.01 5.76 -5.73
CA SER A 323 -21.05 6.64 -4.56
C SER A 323 -19.84 7.59 -4.45
N ALA A 324 -18.97 7.63 -5.46
CA ALA A 324 -17.86 8.58 -5.54
C ALA A 324 -18.36 9.93 -6.17
N PRO A 325 -17.71 11.07 -5.85
CA PRO A 325 -16.58 11.21 -4.92
C PRO A 325 -17.01 11.39 -3.45
N ARG A 326 -16.21 10.87 -2.51
CA ARG A 326 -16.44 11.08 -1.08
C ARG A 326 -15.20 10.80 -0.21
N VAL A 327 -15.23 11.25 1.04
CA VAL A 327 -14.35 10.78 2.11
C VAL A 327 -15.09 9.70 2.90
N SER A 328 -14.44 8.56 3.16
CA SER A 328 -14.96 7.48 4.00
C SER A 328 -14.18 7.39 5.30
N ASN A 329 -14.89 7.54 6.43
CA ASN A 329 -14.36 7.33 7.77
C ASN A 329 -14.66 5.93 8.31
N GLN A 330 -15.15 5.04 7.46
CA GLN A 330 -15.43 3.64 7.82
C GLN A 330 -14.13 2.85 7.97
N LEU A 331 -14.13 1.91 8.93
CA LEU A 331 -12.96 1.08 9.19
C LEU A 331 -12.66 0.16 8.01
N MET A 332 -11.43 0.18 7.54
CA MET A 332 -10.91 -0.76 6.57
C MET A 332 -9.51 -1.20 6.99
N HIS A 333 -9.20 -2.47 6.80
CA HIS A 333 -7.87 -3.02 7.05
C HIS A 333 -7.25 -3.50 5.74
N ILE A 334 -5.93 -3.48 5.65
CA ILE A 334 -5.21 -3.88 4.43
C ILE A 334 -5.52 -5.32 4.00
N SER A 335 -5.92 -6.21 4.93
CA SER A 335 -6.38 -7.58 4.62
C SER A 335 -7.71 -7.61 3.85
N ASP A 336 -8.52 -6.55 3.92
CA ASP A 336 -9.82 -6.49 3.27
C ASP A 336 -9.70 -6.42 1.74
N TRP A 337 -8.55 -6.01 1.23
CA TRP A 337 -8.37 -5.90 -0.21
C TRP A 337 -8.46 -7.23 -0.95
N LEU A 338 -8.03 -8.36 -0.35
CA LEU A 338 -8.15 -9.66 -1.02
C LEU A 338 -9.62 -10.00 -1.33
N PRO A 339 -10.53 -10.15 -0.34
CA PRO A 339 -11.92 -10.50 -0.63
C PRO A 339 -12.66 -9.40 -1.40
N THR A 340 -12.31 -8.13 -1.20
CA THR A 340 -12.92 -6.99 -1.88
C THR A 340 -12.60 -6.99 -3.38
N LEU A 341 -11.32 -7.12 -3.75
CA LEU A 341 -10.89 -7.14 -5.14
C LEU A 341 -11.32 -8.44 -5.84
N TYR A 342 -11.33 -9.56 -5.13
CA TYR A 342 -11.83 -10.82 -5.65
C TYR A 342 -13.32 -10.73 -6.00
N THR A 343 -14.13 -10.12 -5.13
CA THR A 343 -15.56 -9.86 -5.40
C THR A 343 -15.74 -8.88 -6.56
N ALA A 344 -14.99 -7.77 -6.58
CA ALA A 344 -15.02 -6.80 -7.68
C ALA A 344 -14.67 -7.44 -9.04
N ALA A 345 -13.81 -8.45 -9.03
CA ALA A 345 -13.44 -9.25 -10.18
C ALA A 345 -14.51 -10.27 -10.62
N GLY A 346 -15.63 -10.36 -9.91
CA GLY A 346 -16.69 -11.33 -10.17
C GLY A 346 -16.47 -12.70 -9.51
N GLY A 347 -15.51 -12.82 -8.60
CA GLY A 347 -15.27 -14.05 -7.85
C GLY A 347 -16.34 -14.32 -6.81
N ASN A 348 -16.60 -15.60 -6.54
CA ASN A 348 -17.52 -16.02 -5.49
C ASN A 348 -16.74 -16.25 -4.19
N LEU A 349 -17.15 -15.58 -3.09
CA LEU A 349 -16.50 -15.70 -1.77
C LEU A 349 -16.46 -17.15 -1.24
N THR A 350 -17.30 -18.04 -1.75
CA THR A 350 -17.22 -19.49 -1.41
C THR A 350 -15.99 -20.19 -1.98
N ASP A 351 -15.30 -19.58 -2.95
CA ASP A 351 -14.12 -20.15 -3.62
C ASP A 351 -12.80 -19.74 -2.95
N ILE A 352 -12.88 -18.85 -1.96
CA ILE A 352 -11.75 -18.45 -1.11
C ILE A 352 -11.94 -18.97 0.30
N PRO A 353 -10.86 -19.08 1.12
CA PRO A 353 -10.96 -19.60 2.47
C PRO A 353 -11.93 -18.81 3.34
N SER A 354 -12.74 -19.50 4.14
CA SER A 354 -13.69 -18.88 5.06
C SER A 354 -13.04 -18.34 6.34
N ASP A 355 -11.77 -18.64 6.57
CA ASP A 355 -10.96 -18.24 7.72
C ASP A 355 -10.10 -17.00 7.46
N LEU A 356 -10.49 -16.19 6.47
CA LEU A 356 -9.87 -14.88 6.24
C LEU A 356 -10.26 -13.91 7.36
N ASP A 357 -9.29 -13.08 7.79
CA ASP A 357 -9.57 -11.94 8.66
C ASP A 357 -10.08 -10.73 7.84
N GLY A 358 -9.78 -10.70 6.55
CA GLY A 358 -10.24 -9.69 5.59
C GLY A 358 -11.74 -9.82 5.32
N MET A 359 -12.41 -8.68 5.25
CA MET A 359 -13.84 -8.56 4.93
C MET A 359 -14.06 -7.98 3.55
N ASN A 360 -15.02 -8.48 2.81
CA ASN A 360 -15.40 -7.89 1.53
C ASN A 360 -16.13 -6.56 1.75
N THR A 361 -15.56 -5.48 1.23
CA THR A 361 -16.12 -4.13 1.31
C THR A 361 -16.56 -3.59 -0.06
N TRP A 362 -16.58 -4.42 -1.12
CA TRP A 362 -16.82 -3.95 -2.48
C TRP A 362 -18.17 -3.24 -2.63
N ASP A 363 -19.26 -3.84 -2.16
CA ASP A 363 -20.59 -3.24 -2.28
C ASP A 363 -20.69 -1.92 -1.50
N ALA A 364 -20.08 -1.85 -0.32
CA ALA A 364 -20.03 -0.65 0.50
C ALA A 364 -19.18 0.47 -0.16
N LEU A 365 -18.12 0.12 -0.85
CA LEU A 365 -17.34 1.05 -1.67
C LEU A 365 -18.15 1.52 -2.88
N ALA A 366 -18.75 0.60 -3.62
CA ALA A 366 -19.43 0.91 -4.87
C ALA A 366 -20.70 1.73 -4.67
N THR A 367 -21.52 1.42 -3.65
CA THR A 367 -22.88 1.97 -3.49
C THR A 367 -23.10 2.75 -2.19
N ALA A 368 -22.10 2.87 -1.32
CA ALA A 368 -22.21 3.40 0.05
C ALA A 368 -23.24 2.66 0.92
N SER A 369 -23.39 1.35 0.70
CA SER A 369 -24.19 0.47 1.55
C SER A 369 -23.55 0.26 2.93
N ASP A 370 -24.19 -0.57 3.75
CA ASP A 370 -23.70 -0.89 5.10
C ASP A 370 -22.27 -1.43 5.07
N TRP A 371 -21.44 -0.90 5.95
CA TRP A 371 -20.02 -1.26 6.03
C TRP A 371 -19.82 -2.46 6.95
N PRO A 372 -19.15 -3.52 6.50
CA PRO A 372 -19.13 -4.78 7.27
C PRO A 372 -18.16 -4.77 8.46
N ARG A 373 -17.10 -3.94 8.42
CA ARG A 373 -16.05 -3.94 9.44
C ARG A 373 -16.33 -2.93 10.55
N THR A 374 -16.32 -3.41 11.79
CA THR A 374 -16.50 -2.58 12.99
C THR A 374 -15.29 -2.61 13.93
N GLU A 375 -14.31 -3.47 13.65
CA GLU A 375 -13.12 -3.64 14.50
C GLU A 375 -11.91 -4.05 13.66
N VAL A 376 -10.71 -3.71 14.14
CA VAL A 376 -9.43 -4.05 13.52
C VAL A 376 -8.45 -4.49 14.59
N LEU A 377 -7.91 -5.70 14.48
CA LEU A 377 -6.70 -6.08 15.19
C LEU A 377 -5.52 -5.40 14.49
N ILE A 378 -4.93 -4.41 15.14
CA ILE A 378 -3.82 -3.64 14.60
C ILE A 378 -2.54 -4.48 14.58
N ASN A 379 -2.19 -5.07 15.72
CA ASN A 379 -1.14 -6.08 15.84
C ASN A 379 -1.21 -6.72 17.24
N ARG A 380 -0.62 -7.90 17.37
CA ARG A 380 -0.22 -8.52 18.64
C ARG A 380 1.09 -9.25 18.43
N ASN A 381 2.04 -8.99 19.31
CA ASN A 381 3.33 -9.67 19.31
C ASN A 381 3.66 -10.05 20.76
N ASP A 382 3.61 -11.35 21.07
CA ASP A 382 3.86 -11.85 22.42
C ASP A 382 5.37 -11.86 22.75
N ASP A 383 6.26 -11.79 21.74
CA ASP A 383 7.72 -11.76 21.98
C ASP A 383 8.17 -10.43 22.62
N ASP A 384 7.50 -9.33 22.31
CA ASP A 384 7.77 -8.01 22.89
C ASP A 384 6.65 -7.51 23.82
N GLY A 385 5.59 -8.29 24.00
CA GLY A 385 4.45 -8.01 24.87
C GLY A 385 3.55 -6.88 24.38
N THR A 386 3.62 -6.50 23.08
CA THR A 386 2.84 -5.40 22.51
C THR A 386 1.57 -5.86 21.82
N ALA A 387 0.50 -5.09 21.95
CA ALA A 387 -0.73 -5.32 21.21
C ALA A 387 -1.52 -4.02 21.01
N ALA A 388 -2.31 -3.95 19.94
CA ALA A 388 -3.29 -2.89 19.75
C ALA A 388 -4.50 -3.39 18.95
N ILE A 389 -5.66 -2.86 19.33
CA ILE A 389 -6.95 -3.13 18.68
C ILE A 389 -7.75 -1.82 18.59
N ARG A 390 -8.55 -1.68 17.52
CA ARG A 390 -9.59 -0.68 17.42
C ARG A 390 -10.96 -1.34 17.31
N VAL A 391 -11.91 -0.92 18.14
CA VAL A 391 -13.32 -1.35 18.10
C VAL A 391 -14.19 -0.09 18.03
N GLY A 392 -14.87 0.12 16.93
CA GLY A 392 -15.61 1.36 16.67
C GLY A 392 -14.70 2.59 16.77
N ASP A 393 -15.03 3.49 17.69
CA ASP A 393 -14.28 4.73 17.94
C ASP A 393 -13.10 4.57 18.91
N TRP A 394 -13.04 3.42 19.58
CA TRP A 394 -12.10 3.19 20.67
C TRP A 394 -10.90 2.36 20.23
N LYS A 395 -9.73 2.79 20.66
CA LYS A 395 -8.45 2.10 20.41
C LYS A 395 -7.74 1.82 21.72
N LEU A 396 -7.25 0.59 21.85
CA LEU A 396 -6.35 0.15 22.90
C LEU A 396 -4.95 -0.01 22.36
N VAL A 397 -3.96 0.54 23.06
CA VAL A 397 -2.53 0.22 22.87
C VAL A 397 -2.02 -0.37 24.17
N LYS A 398 -1.46 -1.59 24.12
CA LYS A 398 -0.97 -2.36 25.27
C LYS A 398 0.50 -2.72 25.06
N GLY A 399 1.23 -2.84 26.19
CA GLY A 399 2.63 -3.25 26.22
C GLY A 399 3.63 -2.10 26.15
N PRO A 400 4.95 -2.37 26.20
CA PRO A 400 5.99 -1.35 26.18
C PRO A 400 6.05 -0.66 24.81
N ALA A 401 5.19 0.35 24.62
CA ALA A 401 5.08 1.05 23.36
C ALA A 401 6.36 1.88 23.09
N SER A 402 6.82 1.81 21.86
CA SER A 402 7.94 2.61 21.33
C SER A 402 7.45 3.82 20.55
N SER A 403 8.37 4.74 20.23
CA SER A 403 8.11 5.89 19.34
C SER A 403 6.89 6.71 19.76
N ASN A 404 6.85 7.08 21.03
CA ASN A 404 5.67 7.66 21.69
C ASN A 404 5.42 9.14 21.37
N GLY A 405 6.31 9.79 20.62
CA GLY A 405 6.23 11.20 20.24
C GLY A 405 5.42 11.44 18.98
N TYR A 406 5.53 12.67 18.49
CA TYR A 406 4.94 13.15 17.24
C TYR A 406 6.05 13.44 16.23
N TYR A 407 5.97 12.83 15.06
CA TYR A 407 7.04 12.80 14.08
C TYR A 407 6.62 13.41 12.75
N GLY A 408 7.57 14.15 12.16
CA GLY A 408 7.41 14.77 10.87
C GLY A 408 6.87 16.21 10.94
N ALA A 409 7.20 16.97 9.91
CA ALA A 409 6.84 18.37 9.77
C ALA A 409 5.33 18.55 9.53
N SER A 410 4.76 19.61 10.10
CA SER A 410 3.38 20.03 9.79
C SER A 410 3.22 20.48 8.33
N GLY A 411 4.33 20.80 7.65
CA GLY A 411 4.32 21.40 6.32
C GLY A 411 4.09 22.92 6.32
N ALA A 412 3.96 23.52 7.50
CA ALA A 412 3.83 24.97 7.63
C ALA A 412 5.20 25.63 7.46
N GLU A 413 5.57 25.90 6.24
CA GLU A 413 6.71 26.75 5.86
C GLU A 413 6.31 28.23 5.89
N ASP A 414 7.25 29.11 5.60
CA ASP A 414 6.93 30.54 5.47
C ASP A 414 5.92 30.76 4.34
N PRO A 415 4.70 31.23 4.63
CA PRO A 415 3.62 31.34 3.65
C PRO A 415 3.93 32.32 2.50
N ARG A 416 5.01 33.09 2.62
CA ARG A 416 5.49 33.98 1.54
C ARG A 416 6.19 33.23 0.43
N TYR A 417 6.66 32.01 0.69
CA TYR A 417 7.47 31.22 -0.24
C TYR A 417 6.86 29.86 -0.54
N THR A 418 6.04 29.30 0.36
CA THR A 418 5.35 28.02 0.14
C THR A 418 4.19 28.24 -0.82
N PRO A 419 4.11 27.49 -1.93
CA PRO A 419 2.96 27.53 -2.80
C PRO A 419 1.68 27.18 -2.02
N GLN A 420 0.61 27.93 -2.28
CA GLN A 420 -0.71 27.55 -1.79
C GLN A 420 -1.27 26.39 -2.62
N TYR A 421 -2.11 25.57 -2.02
CA TYR A 421 -2.80 24.51 -2.73
C TYR A 421 -3.64 25.09 -3.89
N ASP A 422 -3.42 24.54 -5.09
CA ASP A 422 -4.08 24.96 -6.31
C ASP A 422 -4.81 23.80 -6.99
N PRO A 423 -6.15 23.73 -6.90
CA PRO A 423 -6.95 22.69 -7.56
C PRO A 423 -6.74 22.60 -9.09
N GLN A 424 -6.30 23.70 -9.74
CA GLN A 424 -6.04 23.67 -11.18
C GLN A 424 -4.84 22.77 -11.54
N GLN A 425 -3.90 22.57 -10.63
CA GLN A 425 -2.81 21.61 -10.86
C GLN A 425 -3.37 20.18 -10.94
N VAL A 426 -4.40 19.84 -10.16
CA VAL A 426 -5.08 18.55 -10.19
C VAL A 426 -5.79 18.36 -11.54
N VAL A 427 -6.58 19.33 -11.96
CA VAL A 427 -7.30 19.30 -13.27
C VAL A 427 -6.31 19.15 -14.43
N ASN A 428 -5.19 19.86 -14.37
CA ASN A 428 -4.17 19.89 -15.44
C ASN A 428 -3.16 18.73 -15.35
N SER A 429 -3.22 17.90 -14.32
CA SER A 429 -2.33 16.74 -14.16
C SER A 429 -2.59 15.68 -15.26
N LEU A 430 -1.68 14.73 -15.41
CA LEU A 430 -1.88 13.61 -16.34
C LEU A 430 -3.10 12.77 -15.93
N ALA A 431 -3.19 12.41 -14.64
CA ALA A 431 -4.32 11.67 -14.12
C ALA A 431 -5.63 12.47 -14.20
N GLY A 432 -5.61 13.78 -13.90
CA GLY A 432 -6.80 14.63 -13.96
C GLY A 432 -7.41 14.68 -15.35
N ARG A 433 -6.59 14.85 -16.38
CA ARG A 433 -7.06 14.82 -17.77
C ARG A 433 -7.58 13.44 -18.20
N ALA A 434 -6.88 12.38 -17.82
CA ALA A 434 -7.30 11.02 -18.16
C ALA A 434 -8.62 10.64 -17.46
N VAL A 435 -8.78 10.99 -16.18
CA VAL A 435 -10.04 10.81 -15.42
C VAL A 435 -11.18 11.58 -16.07
N ALA A 436 -10.94 12.82 -16.48
CA ALA A 436 -11.94 13.66 -17.15
C ALA A 436 -12.39 13.12 -18.51
N SER A 437 -11.59 12.29 -19.17
CA SER A 437 -11.96 11.68 -20.45
C SER A 437 -12.96 10.52 -20.34
N VAL A 438 -13.09 9.92 -19.12
CA VAL A 438 -13.92 8.71 -18.90
C VAL A 438 -15.08 8.94 -17.94
N LEU A 439 -15.07 10.01 -17.15
CA LEU A 439 -16.19 10.36 -16.27
C LEU A 439 -17.12 11.36 -16.94
N GLU A 440 -18.44 11.23 -16.76
CA GLU A 440 -19.43 12.21 -17.24
C GLU A 440 -19.25 13.58 -16.57
N ALA A 441 -18.83 13.60 -15.31
CA ALA A 441 -18.51 14.81 -14.56
C ALA A 441 -17.37 14.54 -13.58
N THR A 442 -16.48 15.50 -13.44
CA THR A 442 -15.38 15.47 -12.46
C THR A 442 -15.64 16.48 -11.35
N SER A 443 -14.96 16.28 -10.22
CA SER A 443 -15.02 17.22 -9.09
C SER A 443 -14.61 18.62 -9.52
N THR A 444 -15.40 19.60 -9.12
CA THR A 444 -15.07 21.02 -9.28
C THR A 444 -13.98 21.44 -8.29
N SER A 445 -13.37 22.61 -8.51
CA SER A 445 -12.40 23.17 -7.53
C SER A 445 -13.01 23.32 -6.13
N GLU A 446 -14.31 23.63 -6.02
CA GLU A 446 -15.02 23.73 -4.73
C GLU A 446 -15.19 22.35 -4.09
N ASP A 447 -15.54 21.32 -4.87
CA ASP A 447 -15.63 19.95 -4.39
C ASP A 447 -14.25 19.44 -3.90
N MET A 448 -13.18 19.70 -4.63
CA MET A 448 -11.82 19.32 -4.24
C MET A 448 -11.42 19.95 -2.91
N LEU A 449 -11.68 21.25 -2.74
CA LEU A 449 -11.39 21.94 -1.48
C LEU A 449 -12.23 21.42 -0.32
N ARG A 450 -13.51 21.12 -0.56
CA ARG A 450 -14.40 20.50 0.44
C ARG A 450 -13.92 19.12 0.84
N LEU A 451 -13.64 18.23 -0.12
CA LEU A 451 -13.14 16.87 0.14
C LEU A 451 -11.78 16.90 0.86
N ARG A 452 -10.90 17.83 0.47
CA ARG A 452 -9.62 18.05 1.15
C ARG A 452 -9.82 18.45 2.61
N ALA A 453 -10.72 19.38 2.88
CA ALA A 453 -11.05 19.79 4.25
C ALA A 453 -11.64 18.64 5.08
N GLU A 454 -12.51 17.81 4.46
CA GLU A 454 -13.10 16.62 5.11
C GLU A 454 -12.04 15.54 5.39
N ALA A 455 -11.04 15.37 4.52
CA ALA A 455 -9.96 14.41 4.68
C ALA A 455 -8.85 14.88 5.64
N THR A 456 -8.79 16.18 5.93
CA THR A 456 -7.79 16.75 6.83
C THR A 456 -8.08 16.38 8.28
N VAL A 457 -7.14 15.73 8.93
CA VAL A 457 -7.21 15.42 10.36
C VAL A 457 -6.65 16.60 11.16
N SER A 458 -7.43 17.06 12.13
CA SER A 458 -7.05 18.16 13.03
C SER A 458 -7.02 17.68 14.47
N CYS A 459 -5.99 18.03 15.21
CA CYS A 459 -5.87 17.75 16.63
C CYS A 459 -6.04 19.05 17.43
N LEU A 460 -7.06 19.07 18.26
CA LEU A 460 -7.31 20.22 19.14
C LEU A 460 -6.19 20.39 20.17
N ASN A 461 -5.63 19.28 20.63
CA ASN A 461 -4.52 19.25 21.58
C ASN A 461 -3.48 18.23 21.09
N ARG A 462 -2.29 18.73 20.78
CA ARG A 462 -1.11 17.91 20.51
C ARG A 462 -0.08 18.25 21.60
N PRO A 463 -0.14 17.57 22.76
CA PRO A 463 0.75 17.89 23.87
C PRO A 463 2.19 17.54 23.51
N GLU A 464 3.16 18.28 24.06
CA GLU A 464 4.58 17.92 23.91
C GLU A 464 4.87 16.54 24.49
N GLU A 465 4.20 16.21 25.60
CA GLU A 465 4.26 14.89 26.23
C GLU A 465 2.86 14.26 26.23
N PRO A 466 2.67 13.10 25.56
CA PRO A 466 1.40 12.38 25.57
C PRO A 466 0.99 11.97 26.99
N ALA A 467 -0.30 12.11 27.31
CA ALA A 467 -0.84 11.84 28.64
C ALA A 467 -0.75 10.35 29.06
N CYS A 468 -0.67 9.44 28.10
CA CYS A 468 -0.53 8.00 28.39
C CYS A 468 0.55 7.37 27.50
N VAL A 469 1.47 6.66 28.14
CA VAL A 469 2.50 5.83 27.51
C VAL A 469 2.58 4.53 28.29
N PRO A 470 2.17 3.38 27.73
CA PRO A 470 2.31 2.11 28.40
C PRO A 470 3.78 1.72 28.47
N GLN A 471 4.27 1.45 29.69
CA GLN A 471 5.70 1.23 29.98
C GLN A 471 6.04 -0.25 30.23
N THR A 472 5.03 -1.08 30.48
CA THR A 472 5.19 -2.49 30.82
C THR A 472 4.22 -3.34 30.02
N GLU A 473 4.46 -4.64 29.95
CA GLU A 473 3.57 -5.59 29.26
C GLU A 473 2.10 -5.53 29.74
N ASN A 474 1.87 -5.12 30.97
CA ASN A 474 0.53 -4.94 31.54
C ASN A 474 0.02 -3.50 31.43
N GLY A 475 0.85 -2.57 30.97
CA GLY A 475 0.45 -1.19 30.71
C GLY A 475 -0.51 -1.11 29.53
N ALA A 476 -1.50 -0.23 29.64
CA ALA A 476 -2.49 -0.03 28.59
C ALA A 476 -2.92 1.44 28.51
N CYS A 477 -3.14 1.92 27.28
CA CYS A 477 -3.73 3.23 27.01
C CYS A 477 -4.96 3.05 26.12
N VAL A 478 -6.05 3.74 26.45
CA VAL A 478 -7.29 3.74 25.69
C VAL A 478 -7.58 5.13 25.16
N PHE A 479 -7.93 5.23 23.88
CA PHE A 479 -8.22 6.50 23.19
C PHE A 479 -9.54 6.39 22.43
N ASN A 480 -10.30 7.49 22.39
CA ASN A 480 -11.34 7.66 21.37
C ASN A 480 -10.71 8.35 20.15
N VAL A 481 -10.31 7.57 19.15
CA VAL A 481 -9.54 8.08 18.01
C VAL A 481 -10.37 8.88 16.99
N VAL A 482 -11.69 9.00 17.21
CA VAL A 482 -12.55 9.92 16.45
C VAL A 482 -12.52 11.31 17.07
N LEU A 483 -12.55 11.39 18.41
CA LEU A 483 -12.50 12.65 19.14
C LEU A 483 -11.07 13.14 19.38
N ASP A 484 -10.13 12.21 19.53
CA ASP A 484 -8.70 12.46 19.71
C ASP A 484 -7.88 11.62 18.71
N PRO A 485 -7.87 11.99 17.42
CA PRO A 485 -7.15 11.24 16.39
C PRO A 485 -5.62 11.31 16.52
N CYS A 486 -5.12 12.09 17.48
CA CYS A 486 -3.71 12.24 17.76
C CYS A 486 -3.25 11.51 19.02
N GLU A 487 -4.14 10.78 19.68
CA GLU A 487 -3.80 9.96 20.86
C GLU A 487 -3.04 10.78 21.93
N GLY A 488 -3.41 12.06 22.08
CA GLY A 488 -2.74 13.02 22.97
C GLY A 488 -3.31 13.04 24.38
N ALA A 489 -4.61 12.86 24.53
CA ALA A 489 -5.32 12.85 25.79
C ALA A 489 -5.78 11.45 26.15
N THR A 490 -5.67 11.07 27.42
CA THR A 490 -6.36 9.86 27.90
C THR A 490 -7.86 10.11 27.86
N SER A 491 -8.58 9.26 27.17
CA SER A 491 -10.02 9.16 27.39
C SER A 491 -10.27 8.50 28.74
N ASP A 492 -11.44 8.77 29.28
CA ASP A 492 -11.94 8.18 30.52
C ASP A 492 -11.65 6.67 30.52
N ASN A 493 -10.78 6.20 31.40
CA ASN A 493 -10.55 4.78 31.67
C ASN A 493 -11.79 4.20 32.39
N SER A 494 -12.98 4.30 31.75
CA SER A 494 -14.11 3.52 32.24
C SER A 494 -13.72 2.06 32.12
N SER A 495 -13.78 1.33 33.24
CA SER A 495 -13.43 -0.10 33.26
C SER A 495 -14.12 -0.87 32.15
N ASP A 496 -15.33 -0.50 31.81
CA ASP A 496 -16.18 -1.20 30.84
C ASP A 496 -15.63 -1.13 29.39
N VAL A 497 -15.05 0.02 28.97
CA VAL A 497 -14.45 0.15 27.64
C VAL A 497 -13.15 -0.63 27.55
N LEU A 498 -12.29 -0.52 28.56
CA LEU A 498 -11.04 -1.28 28.61
C LEU A 498 -11.30 -2.79 28.61
N ASP A 499 -12.23 -3.27 29.44
CA ASP A 499 -12.59 -4.68 29.53
C ASP A 499 -13.13 -5.20 28.19
N THR A 500 -13.99 -4.44 27.52
CA THR A 500 -14.50 -4.77 26.17
C THR A 500 -13.36 -4.88 25.15
N LEU A 501 -12.42 -3.92 25.14
CA LEU A 501 -11.30 -3.93 24.19
C LEU A 501 -10.34 -5.10 24.45
N LEU A 502 -10.09 -5.45 25.72
CA LEU A 502 -9.27 -6.61 26.08
C LEU A 502 -9.95 -7.92 25.66
N GLU A 503 -11.26 -8.06 25.89
CA GLU A 503 -12.02 -9.25 25.47
C GLU A 503 -11.96 -9.40 23.93
N ARG A 504 -12.16 -8.31 23.19
CA ARG A 504 -12.09 -8.34 21.72
C ARG A 504 -10.67 -8.61 21.20
N LEU A 505 -9.65 -8.07 21.88
CA LEU A 505 -8.25 -8.34 21.55
C LEU A 505 -7.95 -9.84 21.66
N GLU A 506 -8.33 -10.48 22.76
CA GLU A 506 -8.15 -11.93 22.95
C GLU A 506 -8.93 -12.73 21.89
N ALA A 507 -10.19 -12.39 21.65
CA ALA A 507 -11.04 -13.09 20.68
C ALA A 507 -10.51 -12.99 19.24
N LEU A 508 -10.01 -11.82 18.81
CA LEU A 508 -9.44 -11.64 17.48
C LEU A 508 -8.02 -12.20 17.35
N SER A 509 -7.35 -12.46 18.46
CA SER A 509 -6.00 -13.04 18.44
C SER A 509 -6.01 -14.56 18.31
N ASP A 510 -7.12 -15.24 18.51
CA ASP A 510 -7.21 -16.71 18.44
C ASP A 510 -7.68 -17.19 17.05
N PRO A 511 -6.97 -18.16 16.40
CA PRO A 511 -5.67 -18.71 16.78
C PRO A 511 -4.51 -17.79 16.39
N MET A 512 -3.54 -17.61 17.25
CA MET A 512 -2.28 -16.92 16.97
C MET A 512 -1.15 -17.93 16.79
N LEU A 513 -0.36 -17.77 15.73
CA LEU A 513 0.89 -18.51 15.54
C LEU A 513 2.06 -17.76 16.20
N PRO A 514 3.03 -18.48 16.75
CA PRO A 514 4.27 -17.85 17.21
C PRO A 514 4.95 -17.13 16.04
N VAL A 515 5.73 -16.09 16.35
CA VAL A 515 6.60 -15.45 15.34
C VAL A 515 7.48 -16.53 14.70
N GLN A 516 7.60 -16.49 13.37
CA GLN A 516 8.41 -17.47 12.65
C GLN A 516 9.84 -17.42 13.15
N GLU A 517 10.29 -18.50 13.78
CA GLU A 517 11.71 -18.73 14.05
C GLU A 517 12.40 -19.06 12.71
N ASN A 518 13.03 -18.06 12.12
CA ASN A 518 13.69 -18.24 10.85
C ASN A 518 15.18 -18.45 11.04
N PRO A 519 15.74 -19.62 10.68
CA PRO A 519 17.18 -19.83 10.72
C PRO A 519 17.90 -18.76 9.91
N VAL A 520 18.97 -18.21 10.49
CA VAL A 520 19.82 -17.22 9.86
C VAL A 520 21.07 -17.93 9.29
N GLU A 521 21.34 -17.72 8.00
CA GLU A 521 22.44 -18.37 7.27
C GLU A 521 23.36 -17.32 6.62
N PRO A 522 24.06 -16.49 7.41
CA PRO A 522 24.78 -15.32 6.90
C PRO A 522 25.85 -15.67 5.88
N GLU A 523 26.55 -16.79 6.05
CA GLU A 523 27.61 -17.19 5.13
C GLU A 523 27.10 -17.67 3.77
N LEU A 524 25.90 -18.23 3.73
CA LEU A 524 25.32 -18.77 2.50
C LEU A 524 24.69 -17.69 1.62
N VAL A 525 24.17 -16.63 2.26
CA VAL A 525 23.45 -15.56 1.58
C VAL A 525 24.35 -14.47 1.01
N ARG A 526 25.63 -14.37 1.44
CA ARG A 526 26.56 -13.30 1.02
C ARG A 526 26.55 -13.07 -0.49
N PRO A 527 26.24 -11.84 -0.95
CA PRO A 527 26.21 -11.54 -2.39
C PRO A 527 27.53 -11.83 -3.11
N SER A 528 28.67 -11.70 -2.41
CA SER A 528 29.99 -12.01 -2.96
C SER A 528 30.18 -13.46 -3.45
N ARG A 529 29.34 -14.38 -2.96
CA ARG A 529 29.28 -15.78 -3.47
C ARG A 529 28.53 -15.89 -4.80
N TRP A 530 27.67 -14.92 -5.11
CA TRP A 530 26.68 -14.95 -6.16
C TRP A 530 26.85 -13.78 -7.13
N ASN A 531 28.09 -13.49 -7.51
CA ASN A 531 28.44 -12.39 -8.43
C ASN A 531 27.93 -11.00 -7.95
N ASN A 532 27.99 -10.75 -6.65
CA ASN A 532 27.49 -9.54 -5.99
C ASN A 532 26.00 -9.26 -6.29
N THR A 533 25.18 -10.32 -6.32
CA THR A 533 23.71 -10.21 -6.46
C THR A 533 23.01 -10.95 -5.33
N TRP A 534 21.78 -10.52 -5.03
CA TRP A 534 20.89 -11.27 -4.16
C TRP A 534 20.19 -12.35 -4.98
N VAL A 535 20.24 -13.62 -4.54
CA VAL A 535 19.73 -14.79 -5.29
C VAL A 535 18.93 -15.71 -4.37
N PRO A 536 18.10 -16.64 -4.90
CA PRO A 536 17.50 -17.71 -4.12
C PRO A 536 18.57 -18.72 -3.68
N TRP A 537 19.38 -18.33 -2.69
CA TRP A 537 20.61 -19.00 -2.32
C TRP A 537 20.43 -20.46 -1.90
N THR A 538 19.25 -20.85 -1.38
CA THR A 538 18.99 -22.27 -1.07
C THR A 538 18.94 -23.12 -2.35
N ASP A 539 18.29 -22.61 -3.41
CA ASP A 539 18.25 -23.29 -4.70
C ASP A 539 19.63 -23.30 -5.36
N CYS A 540 20.36 -22.18 -5.26
CA CYS A 540 21.68 -22.03 -5.84
C CYS A 540 22.72 -22.95 -5.20
N ILE A 541 22.56 -23.31 -3.94
CA ILE A 541 23.40 -24.32 -3.28
C ILE A 541 23.03 -25.71 -3.78
N ALA A 542 21.75 -26.00 -3.97
CA ALA A 542 21.27 -27.28 -4.44
C ALA A 542 21.57 -27.51 -5.93
N ASP A 543 21.47 -26.47 -6.75
CA ASP A 543 21.76 -26.48 -8.18
C ASP A 543 22.43 -25.15 -8.61
N PRO A 544 23.76 -25.09 -8.61
CA PRO A 544 24.49 -23.89 -9.06
C PRO A 544 24.27 -23.49 -10.52
N THR A 545 23.67 -24.36 -11.32
CA THR A 545 23.35 -24.09 -12.74
C THR A 545 21.98 -23.43 -12.92
N TYR A 546 21.21 -23.31 -11.83
CA TYR A 546 19.91 -22.66 -11.88
C TYR A 546 20.02 -21.21 -12.38
N ILE A 547 19.10 -20.80 -13.25
CA ILE A 547 19.18 -19.52 -13.97
C ILE A 547 19.31 -18.28 -13.08
N ALA A 548 18.72 -18.30 -11.88
CA ALA A 548 18.82 -17.19 -10.93
C ALA A 548 20.20 -17.09 -10.26
N CYS A 549 21.01 -18.14 -10.33
CA CYS A 549 22.30 -18.24 -9.66
C CYS A 549 23.47 -17.75 -10.53
N ASN A 550 23.17 -17.13 -11.68
CA ASN A 550 24.12 -16.78 -12.72
C ASN A 550 25.46 -16.28 -12.18
N VAL A 551 26.32 -17.23 -11.98
CA VAL A 551 27.75 -16.97 -11.97
C VAL A 551 28.08 -16.72 -13.44
N VAL A 552 28.35 -15.47 -13.80
CA VAL A 552 29.02 -15.20 -15.08
C VAL A 552 30.34 -15.92 -15.01
N THR A 553 30.45 -17.02 -15.75
CA THR A 553 31.73 -17.74 -15.97
C THR A 553 32.71 -16.87 -16.75
#